data_bb0bd317ae8ed181b3011bcd1ae2b1d3
#
_entry.id   bb0bd317ae8ed181b3011bcd1ae2b1d3
#
_cell.length_a   1.000
_cell.length_b   1.000
_cell.length_c   1.000
_cell.angle_alpha   90.00
_cell.angle_beta   90.00
_cell.angle_gamma   90.00
#
_symmetry.space_group_name_H-M   'P 1'
#
loop_
_entity.id
_entity.type
_entity.pdbx_description
1 polymer ?
#
loop_
_entity_poly.entity_id
_entity_poly.type
_entity_poly.pdbx_seq_one_letter_code
_entity_poly.pdbx_strand_id
1 'polypeptide(L)'
;PKAGYPNSKVEVRTYDIKSHVTRTMKLPLDADGYIPRIRFTKDANKLAIMTLNRHQDRFDLYFADPRSTLCKLMLRDESPYYIKENIFDNIQFYPEYFSMLSERDGYSHLYWYSMGGNLIKKVTNGKFEVKDFLGYDEEDGYFYYTSNEESPLRKAVYKIDKKGKKTKLSQ
;
A
#
# COMPACT_ATOMS: atom_id res chain seq x y z
N PRO A 1 -16.41 7.99 15.31
CA PRO A 1 -16.48 7.42 16.67
C PRO A 1 -16.12 8.48 17.70
N LYS A 2 -16.77 8.44 18.87
CA LYS A 2 -16.41 9.30 20.01
C LYS A 2 -15.41 8.55 20.89
N ALA A 3 -14.49 9.28 21.52
CA ALA A 3 -13.58 8.70 22.50
C ALA A 3 -14.36 7.96 23.60
N GLY A 4 -13.91 6.76 23.98
CA GLY A 4 -14.58 5.90 24.96
C GLY A 4 -15.73 5.04 24.45
N TYR A 5 -16.13 5.17 23.17
CA TYR A 5 -17.16 4.34 22.55
C TYR A 5 -16.52 3.21 21.70
N PRO A 6 -17.23 2.07 21.51
CA PRO A 6 -16.80 1.02 20.61
C PRO A 6 -16.70 1.53 19.17
N ASN A 7 -15.74 1.01 18.39
CA ASN A 7 -15.68 1.26 16.95
C ASN A 7 -16.84 0.58 16.22
N SER A 8 -17.14 1.11 15.03
CA SER A 8 -18.05 0.43 14.10
C SER A 8 -17.43 -0.90 13.67
N LYS A 9 -18.25 -1.94 13.62
CA LYS A 9 -17.87 -3.22 13.01
C LYS A 9 -17.98 -3.08 11.51
N VAL A 10 -16.88 -3.35 10.83
CA VAL A 10 -16.77 -3.22 9.36
C VAL A 10 -16.43 -4.56 8.72
N GLU A 11 -16.94 -4.79 7.51
CA GLU A 11 -16.66 -5.98 6.72
C GLU A 11 -16.63 -5.64 5.24
N VAL A 12 -15.98 -6.48 4.43
CA VAL A 12 -15.98 -6.37 2.98
C VAL A 12 -16.90 -7.44 2.40
N ARG A 13 -17.79 -7.03 1.52
CA ARG A 13 -18.69 -7.93 0.79
C ARG A 13 -18.49 -7.78 -0.71
N THR A 14 -18.68 -8.88 -1.43
CA THR A 14 -18.76 -8.91 -2.89
C THR A 14 -20.16 -9.28 -3.31
N TYR A 15 -20.62 -8.67 -4.40
CA TYR A 15 -21.90 -8.99 -5.03
C TYR A 15 -21.65 -9.45 -6.47
N ASP A 16 -22.08 -10.66 -6.78
CA ASP A 16 -22.02 -11.21 -8.14
C ASP A 16 -23.29 -10.82 -8.90
N ILE A 17 -23.11 -9.99 -9.92
CA ILE A 17 -24.23 -9.44 -10.72
C ILE A 17 -24.96 -10.54 -11.49
N LYS A 18 -24.28 -11.59 -11.93
CA LYS A 18 -24.88 -12.66 -12.73
C LYS A 18 -25.70 -13.64 -11.89
N SER A 19 -25.15 -14.04 -10.75
CA SER A 19 -25.79 -15.01 -9.86
C SER A 19 -26.66 -14.35 -8.78
N HIS A 20 -26.59 -13.01 -8.64
CA HIS A 20 -27.26 -12.23 -7.59
C HIS A 20 -26.88 -12.67 -6.15
N VAL A 21 -25.66 -13.18 -5.98
CA VAL A 21 -25.19 -13.69 -4.68
C VAL A 21 -24.25 -12.69 -4.02
N THR A 22 -24.55 -12.35 -2.77
CA THR A 22 -23.63 -11.58 -1.89
C THR A 22 -22.77 -12.55 -1.06
N ARG A 23 -21.48 -12.28 -0.98
CA ARG A 23 -20.54 -13.04 -0.15
C ARG A 23 -19.75 -12.09 0.73
N THR A 24 -19.55 -12.48 2.00
CA THR A 24 -18.69 -11.75 2.94
C THR A 24 -17.26 -12.31 2.87
N MET A 25 -16.27 -11.43 2.74
CA MET A 25 -14.87 -11.83 2.74
C MET A 25 -14.45 -12.36 4.12
N LYS A 26 -13.70 -13.46 4.15
CA LYS A 26 -13.15 -14.07 5.38
C LYS A 26 -11.89 -13.30 5.80
N LEU A 27 -12.07 -12.02 6.12
CA LEU A 27 -10.97 -11.12 6.51
C LEU A 27 -10.70 -11.28 7.99
N PRO A 28 -9.46 -11.62 8.41
CA PRO A 28 -9.08 -11.72 9.83
C PRO A 28 -8.82 -10.32 10.42
N LEU A 29 -9.88 -9.54 10.54
CA LEU A 29 -9.85 -8.19 11.11
C LEU A 29 -10.07 -8.24 12.61
N ASP A 30 -9.26 -7.51 13.37
CA ASP A 30 -9.48 -7.29 14.80
C ASP A 30 -10.86 -6.64 15.03
N ALA A 31 -11.52 -6.95 16.17
CA ALA A 31 -12.89 -6.49 16.46
C ALA A 31 -13.06 -4.96 16.37
N ASP A 32 -11.99 -4.22 16.67
CA ASP A 32 -11.91 -2.75 16.62
C ASP A 32 -11.03 -2.23 15.47
N GLY A 33 -10.71 -3.08 14.48
CA GLY A 33 -9.86 -2.74 13.34
C GLY A 33 -10.58 -1.87 12.32
N TYR A 34 -9.78 -1.29 11.45
CA TYR A 34 -10.24 -0.42 10.35
C TYR A 34 -9.93 -1.03 8.99
N ILE A 35 -10.75 -0.68 8.01
CA ILE A 35 -10.51 -0.96 6.57
C ILE A 35 -10.41 0.39 5.86
N PRO A 36 -9.22 1.03 5.85
CA PRO A 36 -9.06 2.36 5.27
C PRO A 36 -9.25 2.38 3.76
N ARG A 37 -8.86 1.31 3.06
CA ARG A 37 -8.98 1.24 1.58
C ARG A 37 -9.20 -0.19 1.12
N ILE A 38 -9.90 -0.30 -0.01
CA ILE A 38 -9.94 -1.47 -0.89
C ILE A 38 -9.56 -1.02 -2.29
N ARG A 39 -8.85 -1.85 -3.04
CA ARG A 39 -8.39 -1.53 -4.40
C ARG A 39 -8.49 -2.75 -5.30
N PHE A 40 -8.88 -2.54 -6.55
CA PHE A 40 -8.71 -3.56 -7.58
C PHE A 40 -7.23 -3.68 -7.95
N THR A 41 -6.76 -4.91 -8.07
CA THR A 41 -5.46 -5.21 -8.68
C THR A 41 -5.61 -5.40 -10.19
N LYS A 42 -4.52 -5.71 -10.89
CA LYS A 42 -4.58 -6.08 -12.32
C LYS A 42 -5.04 -7.53 -12.54
N ASP A 43 -5.19 -8.31 -11.45
CA ASP A 43 -5.72 -9.67 -11.46
C ASP A 43 -7.16 -9.66 -10.89
N ALA A 44 -8.14 -10.06 -11.71
CA ALA A 44 -9.55 -10.10 -11.32
C ALA A 44 -9.86 -11.04 -10.14
N ASN A 45 -8.96 -11.99 -9.83
CA ASN A 45 -9.09 -12.90 -8.70
C ASN A 45 -8.44 -12.35 -7.41
N LYS A 46 -7.89 -11.14 -7.44
CA LYS A 46 -7.20 -10.52 -6.31
C LYS A 46 -7.72 -9.12 -6.04
N LEU A 47 -8.58 -9.01 -5.04
CA LEU A 47 -8.99 -7.74 -4.46
C LEU A 47 -8.02 -7.39 -3.34
N ALA A 48 -7.39 -6.22 -3.41
CA ALA A 48 -6.53 -5.73 -2.34
C ALA A 48 -7.39 -5.10 -1.22
N ILE A 49 -7.24 -5.60 0.00
CA ILE A 49 -7.90 -5.09 1.19
C ILE A 49 -6.81 -4.63 2.15
N MET A 50 -6.87 -3.38 2.55
CA MET A 50 -5.93 -2.76 3.49
C MET A 50 -6.61 -2.63 4.84
N THR A 51 -5.93 -3.05 5.89
CA THR A 51 -6.45 -2.97 7.26
C THR A 51 -5.48 -2.26 8.19
N LEU A 52 -6.02 -1.66 9.23
CA LEU A 52 -5.28 -1.13 10.37
C LEU A 52 -5.85 -1.71 11.65
N ASN A 53 -4.97 -1.95 12.62
CA ASN A 53 -5.40 -2.21 13.98
C ASN A 53 -5.94 -0.93 14.66
N ARG A 54 -6.52 -1.07 15.85
CA ARG A 54 -7.09 0.06 16.62
C ARG A 54 -6.09 1.19 16.89
N HIS A 55 -4.85 0.84 17.22
CA HIS A 55 -3.77 1.81 17.51
C HIS A 55 -3.20 2.47 16.25
N GLN A 56 -3.55 1.96 15.05
CA GLN A 56 -3.08 2.46 13.76
C GLN A 56 -1.55 2.40 13.60
N ASP A 57 -0.91 1.48 14.29
CA ASP A 57 0.53 1.22 14.25
C ASP A 57 0.90 -0.07 13.49
N ARG A 58 -0.12 -0.87 13.08
CA ARG A 58 0.02 -2.07 12.26
C ARG A 58 -0.88 -2.01 11.05
N PHE A 59 -0.26 -2.04 9.88
CA PHE A 59 -0.89 -2.12 8.57
C PHE A 59 -0.77 -3.53 8.01
N ASP A 60 -1.87 -4.09 7.53
CA ASP A 60 -1.89 -5.36 6.82
C ASP A 60 -2.50 -5.18 5.43
N LEU A 61 -1.84 -5.75 4.41
CA LEU A 61 -2.35 -5.88 3.06
C LEU A 61 -2.76 -7.32 2.82
N TYR A 62 -4.03 -7.53 2.48
CA TYR A 62 -4.58 -8.82 2.08
C TYR A 62 -4.90 -8.82 0.59
N PHE A 63 -4.66 -9.96 -0.08
CA PHE A 63 -5.32 -10.26 -1.35
C PHE A 63 -6.48 -11.23 -1.08
N ALA A 64 -7.68 -10.82 -1.47
CA ALA A 64 -8.91 -11.57 -1.31
C ALA A 64 -9.40 -12.06 -2.68
N ASP A 65 -9.80 -13.33 -2.75
CA ASP A 65 -10.49 -13.87 -3.90
C ASP A 65 -12.00 -13.56 -3.77
N PRO A 66 -12.58 -12.76 -4.69
CA PRO A 66 -14.00 -12.37 -4.61
C PRO A 66 -14.99 -13.54 -4.70
N ARG A 67 -14.57 -14.69 -5.22
CA ARG A 67 -15.42 -15.88 -5.40
C ARG A 67 -15.34 -16.82 -4.22
N SER A 68 -14.14 -17.23 -3.81
CA SER A 68 -13.94 -18.11 -2.67
C SER A 68 -14.05 -17.42 -1.33
N THR A 69 -13.96 -16.09 -1.31
CA THR A 69 -13.95 -15.22 -0.11
C THR A 69 -12.70 -15.34 0.76
N LEU A 70 -11.71 -16.15 0.35
CA LEU A 70 -10.48 -16.34 1.11
C LEU A 70 -9.59 -15.10 1.00
N CYS A 71 -9.03 -14.69 2.14
CA CYS A 71 -8.10 -13.57 2.24
C CYS A 71 -6.72 -14.08 2.65
N LYS A 72 -5.70 -13.76 1.86
CA LYS A 72 -4.31 -14.11 2.14
C LYS A 72 -3.54 -12.86 2.55
N LEU A 73 -2.88 -12.91 3.71
CA LEU A 73 -1.97 -11.83 4.14
C LEU A 73 -0.75 -11.82 3.20
N MET A 74 -0.53 -10.67 2.57
CA MET A 74 0.58 -10.46 1.63
C MET A 74 1.73 -9.71 2.27
N LEU A 75 1.42 -8.77 3.16
CA LEU A 75 2.39 -7.88 3.76
C LEU A 75 1.84 -7.35 5.08
N ARG A 76 2.72 -7.29 6.08
CA ARG A 76 2.50 -6.55 7.33
C ARG A 76 3.57 -5.50 7.46
N ASP A 77 3.18 -4.29 7.80
CA ASP A 77 4.07 -3.18 8.14
C ASP A 77 3.70 -2.64 9.52
N GLU A 78 4.71 -2.36 10.33
CA GLU A 78 4.55 -1.87 11.70
C GLU A 78 5.36 -0.61 11.89
N SER A 79 4.82 0.31 12.68
CA SER A 79 5.48 1.56 13.03
C SER A 79 5.53 1.72 14.55
N PRO A 80 6.61 2.21 15.13
CA PRO A 80 6.66 2.52 16.56
C PRO A 80 5.73 3.69 16.95
N TYR A 81 5.14 4.37 15.97
CA TYR A 81 4.23 5.49 16.18
C TYR A 81 2.85 5.17 15.62
N TYR A 82 2.53 5.68 14.44
CA TYR A 82 1.30 5.36 13.70
C TYR A 82 1.58 5.33 12.18
N ILE A 83 0.75 4.59 11.47
CA ILE A 83 0.82 4.49 10.02
C ILE A 83 0.14 5.71 9.40
N LYS A 84 0.85 6.46 8.56
CA LYS A 84 0.32 7.65 7.89
C LYS A 84 -0.66 7.29 6.78
N GLU A 85 -1.72 8.08 6.62
CA GLU A 85 -2.77 7.83 5.62
C GLU A 85 -2.25 7.83 4.18
N ASN A 86 -1.25 8.65 3.86
CA ASN A 86 -0.68 8.73 2.52
C ASN A 86 -0.10 7.40 2.01
N ILE A 87 0.23 6.46 2.90
CA ILE A 87 0.70 5.12 2.52
C ILE A 87 -0.34 4.39 1.67
N PHE A 88 -1.62 4.45 2.05
CA PHE A 88 -2.71 3.74 1.35
C PHE A 88 -2.94 4.27 -0.06
N ASP A 89 -2.74 5.56 -0.29
CA ASP A 89 -2.96 6.20 -1.59
C ASP A 89 -1.77 5.99 -2.54
N ASN A 90 -0.60 5.65 -2.01
CA ASN A 90 0.63 5.41 -2.77
C ASN A 90 0.90 3.93 -3.09
N ILE A 91 -0.01 3.02 -2.73
CA ILE A 91 0.07 1.63 -3.18
C ILE A 91 -0.49 1.56 -4.60
N GLN A 92 0.35 1.14 -5.56
CA GLN A 92 -0.02 0.95 -6.96
C GLN A 92 0.22 -0.49 -7.37
N PHE A 93 -0.74 -1.07 -8.13
CA PHE A 93 -0.70 -2.45 -8.59
C PHE A 93 -0.38 -2.54 -10.07
N TYR A 94 0.56 -3.42 -10.39
CA TYR A 94 0.98 -3.82 -11.73
C TYR A 94 0.66 -5.32 -11.93
N PRO A 95 0.75 -5.88 -13.15
CA PRO A 95 0.41 -7.29 -13.36
C PRO A 95 1.17 -8.25 -12.43
N GLU A 96 2.47 -8.04 -12.21
CA GLU A 96 3.32 -8.92 -11.42
C GLU A 96 3.88 -8.28 -10.15
N TYR A 97 3.63 -6.98 -9.93
CA TYR A 97 4.25 -6.19 -8.88
C TYR A 97 3.27 -5.26 -8.19
N PHE A 98 3.64 -4.79 -7.01
CA PHE A 98 3.03 -3.63 -6.39
C PHE A 98 4.07 -2.77 -5.65
N SER A 99 3.77 -1.50 -5.52
CA SER A 99 4.57 -0.54 -4.77
C SER A 99 3.97 -0.28 -3.40
N MET A 100 4.81 0.17 -2.47
CA MET A 100 4.40 0.66 -1.17
C MET A 100 5.39 1.70 -0.66
N LEU A 101 4.90 2.76 -0.02
CA LEU A 101 5.71 3.61 0.84
C LEU A 101 5.69 3.04 2.27
N SER A 102 6.83 3.05 2.95
CA SER A 102 6.95 2.61 4.35
C SER A 102 8.01 3.41 5.09
N GLU A 103 7.76 3.68 6.37
CA GLU A 103 8.68 4.36 7.28
C GLU A 103 9.45 3.38 8.18
N ARG A 104 9.45 2.07 7.87
CA ARG A 104 10.09 1.00 8.66
C ARG A 104 11.56 1.22 8.97
N ASP A 105 12.25 2.01 8.15
CA ASP A 105 13.68 2.35 8.31
C ASP A 105 13.88 3.80 8.79
N GLY A 106 12.85 4.43 9.38
CA GLY A 106 12.90 5.77 9.98
C GLY A 106 12.56 6.92 9.03
N TYR A 107 12.61 6.71 7.71
CA TYR A 107 12.17 7.66 6.69
C TYR A 107 11.21 6.97 5.71
N SER A 108 10.27 7.72 5.15
CA SER A 108 9.37 7.19 4.12
C SER A 108 10.15 6.89 2.85
N HIS A 109 10.22 5.62 2.46
CA HIS A 109 10.88 5.15 1.26
C HIS A 109 9.97 4.27 0.40
N LEU A 110 10.30 4.16 -0.90
CA LEU A 110 9.61 3.33 -1.87
C LEU A 110 10.14 1.90 -1.84
N TYR A 111 9.23 0.95 -1.64
CA TYR A 111 9.47 -0.49 -1.66
C TYR A 111 8.72 -1.13 -2.81
N TRP A 112 9.35 -2.11 -3.46
CA TRP A 112 8.83 -2.83 -4.60
C TRP A 112 8.65 -4.30 -4.27
N TYR A 113 7.44 -4.82 -4.44
CA TYR A 113 7.06 -6.19 -4.09
C TYR A 113 6.56 -6.96 -5.30
N SER A 114 6.75 -8.28 -5.31
CA SER A 114 6.01 -9.17 -6.20
C SER A 114 4.56 -9.31 -5.76
N MET A 115 3.67 -9.67 -6.68
CA MET A 115 2.27 -10.01 -6.35
C MET A 115 2.16 -11.25 -5.45
N GLY A 116 3.25 -12.00 -5.24
CA GLY A 116 3.35 -13.06 -4.24
C GLY A 116 3.61 -12.57 -2.81
N GLY A 117 3.88 -11.27 -2.60
CA GLY A 117 4.15 -10.67 -1.30
C GLY A 117 5.63 -10.64 -0.91
N ASN A 118 6.55 -11.01 -1.82
CA ASN A 118 7.98 -10.97 -1.56
C ASN A 118 8.54 -9.58 -1.87
N LEU A 119 9.34 -9.04 -0.94
CA LEU A 119 10.09 -7.81 -1.18
C LEU A 119 11.15 -8.08 -2.26
N ILE A 120 11.06 -7.35 -3.38
CA ILE A 120 12.05 -7.41 -4.46
C ILE A 120 13.15 -6.41 -4.19
N LYS A 121 12.77 -5.17 -3.82
CA LYS A 121 13.74 -4.09 -3.65
C LYS A 121 13.20 -2.94 -2.80
N LYS A 122 14.07 -2.36 -1.97
CA LYS A 122 13.95 -0.98 -1.49
C LYS A 122 14.49 -0.06 -2.58
N VAL A 123 13.60 0.68 -3.24
CA VAL A 123 13.94 1.47 -4.45
C VAL A 123 14.69 2.74 -4.09
N THR A 124 14.25 3.43 -3.03
CA THR A 124 14.88 4.67 -2.55
C THR A 124 15.54 4.47 -1.19
N ASN A 125 16.61 5.20 -0.93
CA ASN A 125 17.34 5.15 0.34
C ASN A 125 18.02 6.49 0.63
N GLY A 126 18.13 6.86 1.91
CA GLY A 126 18.79 8.10 2.35
C GLY A 126 18.09 8.76 3.53
N LYS A 127 18.59 9.91 3.95
CA LYS A 127 18.01 10.72 5.04
C LYS A 127 17.01 11.75 4.49
N PHE A 128 16.00 11.26 3.80
CA PHE A 128 14.93 12.07 3.23
C PHE A 128 13.65 11.25 3.14
N GLU A 129 12.54 11.87 2.86
CA GLU A 129 11.24 11.22 2.70
C GLU A 129 10.77 11.26 1.25
N VAL A 130 10.37 10.12 0.74
CA VAL A 130 9.51 10.04 -0.44
C VAL A 130 8.11 10.46 -0.01
N LYS A 131 7.53 11.44 -0.71
CA LYS A 131 6.20 11.98 -0.41
C LYS A 131 5.11 11.29 -1.20
N ASP A 132 5.33 11.10 -2.50
CA ASP A 132 4.38 10.43 -3.38
C ASP A 132 5.12 9.51 -4.35
N PHE A 133 4.54 8.37 -4.63
CA PHE A 133 4.93 7.50 -5.73
C PHE A 133 4.07 7.80 -6.95
N LEU A 134 4.68 8.27 -8.02
CA LEU A 134 3.98 8.71 -9.24
C LEU A 134 3.71 7.58 -10.23
N GLY A 135 4.57 6.56 -10.23
CA GLY A 135 4.41 5.40 -11.11
C GLY A 135 5.72 4.71 -11.47
N TYR A 136 5.57 3.56 -12.12
CA TYR A 136 6.66 2.78 -12.69
C TYR A 136 6.45 2.63 -14.19
N ASP A 137 7.44 3.01 -14.97
CA ASP A 137 7.49 2.79 -16.41
C ASP A 137 8.10 1.42 -16.69
N GLU A 138 7.29 0.50 -17.23
CA GLU A 138 7.71 -0.87 -17.51
C GLU A 138 8.65 -0.95 -18.72
N GLU A 139 8.53 -0.04 -19.70
CA GLU A 139 9.36 -0.03 -20.91
C GLU A 139 10.78 0.43 -20.59
N ASP A 140 10.91 1.57 -19.92
CA ASP A 140 12.20 2.16 -19.58
C ASP A 140 12.77 1.68 -18.24
N GLY A 141 11.96 1.04 -17.39
CA GLY A 141 12.37 0.51 -16.11
C GLY A 141 12.63 1.56 -15.03
N TYR A 142 11.98 2.73 -15.11
CA TYR A 142 12.12 3.81 -14.16
C TYR A 142 10.95 3.91 -13.19
N PHE A 143 11.28 4.19 -11.93
CA PHE A 143 10.33 4.60 -10.90
C PHE A 143 10.34 6.12 -10.81
N TYR A 144 9.14 6.73 -10.75
CA TYR A 144 8.94 8.16 -10.62
C TYR A 144 8.34 8.47 -9.26
N TYR A 145 8.90 9.45 -8.55
CA TYR A 145 8.47 9.81 -7.22
C TYR A 145 8.74 11.27 -6.90
N THR A 146 8.12 11.77 -5.85
CA THR A 146 8.45 13.07 -5.26
C THR A 146 9.12 12.87 -3.91
N SER A 147 10.11 13.69 -3.62
CA SER A 147 10.80 13.68 -2.32
C SER A 147 11.29 15.07 -1.91
N ASN A 148 11.68 15.17 -0.64
CA ASN A 148 12.25 16.37 -0.04
C ASN A 148 13.77 16.27 0.16
N GLU A 149 14.47 15.48 -0.66
CA GLU A 149 15.88 15.13 -0.45
C GLU A 149 16.86 16.29 -0.58
N GLU A 150 16.53 17.35 -1.30
CA GLU A 150 17.39 18.54 -1.39
C GLU A 150 17.05 19.61 -0.35
N SER A 151 15.81 19.63 0.13
CA SER A 151 15.36 20.62 1.12
C SER A 151 14.13 20.11 1.85
N PRO A 152 14.09 20.19 3.19
CA PRO A 152 12.90 19.79 3.95
C PRO A 152 11.62 20.56 3.57
N LEU A 153 11.77 21.76 3.03
CA LEU A 153 10.66 22.67 2.68
C LEU A 153 10.22 22.55 1.21
N ARG A 154 10.96 21.84 0.37
CA ARG A 154 10.67 21.74 -1.06
C ARG A 154 10.54 20.28 -1.48
N LYS A 155 9.55 20.05 -2.32
CA LYS A 155 9.29 18.75 -2.94
C LYS A 155 9.71 18.83 -4.41
N ALA A 156 10.53 17.91 -4.86
CA ALA A 156 10.97 17.80 -6.26
C ALA A 156 10.62 16.43 -6.83
N VAL A 157 10.53 16.35 -8.16
CA VAL A 157 10.25 15.11 -8.89
C VAL A 157 11.56 14.46 -9.32
N TYR A 158 11.64 13.16 -9.10
CA TYR A 158 12.80 12.33 -9.45
C TYR A 158 12.36 11.11 -10.23
N LYS A 159 13.27 10.59 -11.04
CA LYS A 159 13.21 9.22 -11.54
C LYS A 159 14.44 8.44 -11.08
N ILE A 160 14.26 7.15 -10.83
CA ILE A 160 15.32 6.24 -10.43
C ILE A 160 15.17 4.91 -11.17
N ASP A 161 16.25 4.36 -11.68
CA ASP A 161 16.25 3.05 -12.34
C ASP A 161 16.42 1.89 -11.33
N LYS A 162 16.29 0.67 -11.82
CA LYS A 162 16.51 -0.54 -11.02
C LYS A 162 17.92 -0.68 -10.45
N LYS A 163 18.91 0.02 -11.02
CA LYS A 163 20.30 0.03 -10.54
C LYS A 163 20.58 1.11 -9.50
N GLY A 164 19.60 2.01 -9.26
CA GLY A 164 19.73 3.11 -8.30
C GLY A 164 20.27 4.41 -8.91
N LYS A 165 20.37 4.50 -10.24
CA LYS A 165 20.74 5.75 -10.92
C LYS A 165 19.55 6.70 -10.90
N LYS A 166 19.73 7.80 -10.20
CA LYS A 166 18.70 8.81 -9.94
C LYS A 166 18.92 10.05 -10.82
N THR A 167 17.82 10.66 -11.25
CA THR A 167 17.81 11.91 -12.01
C THR A 167 16.68 12.80 -11.50
N LYS A 168 16.97 14.07 -11.18
CA LYS A 168 15.97 15.08 -10.87
C LYS A 168 15.31 15.58 -12.16
N LEU A 169 13.99 15.69 -12.14
CA LEU A 169 13.18 16.10 -13.31
C LEU A 169 12.58 17.50 -13.16
N SER A 170 12.30 17.96 -11.92
CA SER A 170 11.82 19.33 -11.67
C SER A 170 12.95 20.24 -11.22
N GLN A 171 12.87 21.49 -11.62
CA GLN A 171 13.74 22.54 -11.10
C GLN A 171 13.31 23.00 -9.70
#